data_693e5a9264417c95307868dac56d6b62
#
_entry.id   693e5a9264417c95307868dac56d6b62
#
_cell.length_a   1.000
_cell.length_b   1.000
_cell.length_c   1.000
_cell.angle_alpha   90.00
_cell.angle_beta   90.00
_cell.angle_gamma   90.00
#
_symmetry.space_group_name_H-M   'P 1'
#
loop_
_entity.id
_entity.type
_entity.pdbx_description
1 polymer ?
#
loop_
_entity_poly.entity_id
_entity_poly.type
_entity_poly.pdbx_seq_one_letter_code
_entity_poly.pdbx_strand_id
1 'polypeptide(L)'
;IKPGDEYNKQNFDLAVFNLNSTYYDAGYYFLNNEYNIKPIENNLIDVFFDIKENDKTLVRKILISGNVKTNDNVIRRELKIYPGDIFSMKKLRDSYGEALRLNFFSSVDPQIKVVNNSQNQVDINFNVVEKETGSANFSMGYSEAYGLTGGGGFSFANFRGRGQLLSIEYTRGINQQQQNSFSTGFQNSTSNSSNDYESYSFSFREPSVNNTPNSLGVSFSHSEKGRQTSNYLKYDIISDRISLSVGRKFNLYDYLVRAGWTISY
;
A
#
# COMPACT_ATOMS: atom_id res chain seq x y z
N ILE A 1 -25.83 25.80 3.09
CA ILE A 1 -26.69 26.84 3.67
C ILE A 1 -27.26 27.65 2.52
N LYS A 2 -28.55 27.90 2.55
CA LYS A 2 -29.27 28.73 1.57
C LYS A 2 -29.98 29.89 2.30
N PRO A 3 -30.25 30.99 1.61
CA PRO A 3 -31.09 32.03 2.19
C PRO A 3 -32.43 31.46 2.64
N GLY A 4 -32.82 31.76 3.90
CA GLY A 4 -34.04 31.24 4.53
C GLY A 4 -33.88 29.96 5.35
N ASP A 5 -32.71 29.35 5.34
CA ASP A 5 -32.42 28.19 6.20
C ASP A 5 -32.29 28.64 7.67
N GLU A 6 -32.66 27.75 8.62
CA GLU A 6 -32.37 27.96 10.02
C GLU A 6 -30.87 28.01 10.29
N TYR A 7 -30.41 29.03 11.03
CA TYR A 7 -29.00 29.16 11.35
C TYR A 7 -28.55 28.08 12.33
N ASN A 8 -27.61 27.28 11.88
CA ASN A 8 -26.90 26.30 12.70
C ASN A 8 -25.38 26.55 12.58
N LYS A 9 -24.72 26.81 13.69
CA LYS A 9 -23.28 27.12 13.71
C LYS A 9 -22.42 26.01 13.09
N GLN A 10 -22.72 24.73 13.37
CA GLN A 10 -21.95 23.62 12.81
C GLN A 10 -22.09 23.55 11.29
N ASN A 11 -23.30 23.71 10.76
CA ASN A 11 -23.54 23.77 9.32
C ASN A 11 -22.89 24.99 8.68
N PHE A 12 -22.85 26.12 9.38
CA PHE A 12 -22.17 27.31 8.92
C PHE A 12 -20.66 27.11 8.83
N ASP A 13 -20.04 26.62 9.91
CA ASP A 13 -18.60 26.34 9.95
C ASP A 13 -18.19 25.32 8.86
N LEU A 14 -19.03 24.31 8.62
CA LEU A 14 -18.84 23.34 7.52
C LEU A 14 -18.94 24.02 6.15
N ALA A 15 -19.88 24.95 5.96
CA ALA A 15 -20.01 25.69 4.71
C ALA A 15 -18.81 26.60 4.45
N VAL A 16 -18.30 27.30 5.46
CA VAL A 16 -17.08 28.08 5.37
C VAL A 16 -15.87 27.21 5.07
N PHE A 17 -15.75 26.05 5.72
CA PHE A 17 -14.69 25.09 5.43
C PHE A 17 -14.75 24.59 3.97
N ASN A 18 -15.92 24.23 3.48
CA ASN A 18 -16.11 23.77 2.11
C ASN A 18 -15.80 24.87 1.10
N LEU A 19 -16.20 26.11 1.39
CA LEU A 19 -15.88 27.29 0.57
C LEU A 19 -14.36 27.45 0.45
N ASN A 20 -13.66 27.52 1.59
CA ASN A 20 -12.20 27.65 1.63
C ASN A 20 -11.50 26.48 0.93
N SER A 21 -11.98 25.27 1.14
CA SER A 21 -11.44 24.06 0.48
C SER A 21 -11.54 24.16 -1.04
N THR A 22 -12.66 24.69 -1.57
CA THR A 22 -12.86 24.87 -3.00
C THR A 22 -11.85 25.85 -3.59
N TYR A 23 -11.60 26.96 -2.90
CA TYR A 23 -10.59 27.95 -3.31
C TYR A 23 -9.16 27.37 -3.22
N TYR A 24 -8.82 26.66 -2.16
CA TYR A 24 -7.51 25.97 -2.03
C TYR A 24 -7.29 24.92 -3.11
N ASP A 25 -8.35 24.21 -3.52
CA ASP A 25 -8.29 23.25 -4.61
C ASP A 25 -8.15 23.93 -6.00
N ALA A 26 -8.66 25.17 -6.13
CA ALA A 26 -8.50 25.98 -7.32
C ALA A 26 -7.14 26.72 -7.38
N GLY A 27 -6.33 26.66 -6.31
CA GLY A 27 -4.98 27.22 -6.28
C GLY A 27 -4.81 28.49 -5.47
N TYR A 28 -5.82 28.97 -4.81
CA TYR A 28 -5.78 30.23 -4.03
C TYR A 28 -5.33 29.96 -2.59
N TYR A 29 -4.08 29.57 -2.41
CA TYR A 29 -3.52 29.24 -1.08
C TYR A 29 -3.50 30.44 -0.13
N PHE A 30 -3.32 31.67 -0.64
CA PHE A 30 -3.30 32.91 0.12
C PHE A 30 -4.68 33.58 0.20
N LEU A 31 -5.76 32.79 0.03
CA LEU A 31 -7.12 33.27 0.23
C LEU A 31 -7.27 33.94 1.60
N ASN A 32 -7.76 35.16 1.62
CA ASN A 32 -8.30 35.78 2.83
C ASN A 32 -9.81 35.81 2.73
N ASN A 33 -10.48 35.04 3.58
CA ASN A 33 -11.93 34.95 3.66
C ASN A 33 -12.37 35.40 5.04
N GLU A 34 -12.88 36.63 5.11
CA GLU A 34 -13.47 37.20 6.31
C GLU A 34 -14.99 37.16 6.19
N TYR A 35 -15.68 36.90 7.28
CA TYR A 35 -17.14 36.98 7.32
C TYR A 35 -17.63 37.77 8.52
N ASN A 36 -18.77 38.41 8.33
CA ASN A 36 -19.45 39.17 9.40
C ASN A 36 -20.90 38.73 9.44
N ILE A 37 -21.37 38.43 10.66
CA ILE A 37 -22.75 38.01 10.92
C ILE A 37 -23.45 39.21 11.60
N LYS A 38 -24.50 39.74 10.98
CA LYS A 38 -25.30 40.82 11.51
C LYS A 38 -26.70 40.36 11.83
N PRO A 39 -27.12 40.42 13.09
CA PRO A 39 -28.54 40.22 13.43
C PRO A 39 -29.38 41.36 12.88
N ILE A 40 -30.55 40.99 12.34
CA ILE A 40 -31.58 41.91 11.86
C ILE A 40 -32.91 41.62 12.60
N GLU A 41 -33.91 42.45 12.34
CA GLU A 41 -35.24 42.30 12.96
C GLU A 41 -35.87 40.92 12.61
N ASN A 42 -36.82 40.49 13.39
CA ASN A 42 -37.57 39.22 13.23
C ASN A 42 -36.72 37.94 13.37
N ASN A 43 -35.71 37.95 14.23
CA ASN A 43 -34.87 36.78 14.52
C ASN A 43 -34.11 36.24 13.30
N LEU A 44 -33.80 37.15 12.36
CA LEU A 44 -33.01 36.85 11.16
C LEU A 44 -31.57 37.32 11.32
N ILE A 45 -30.67 36.70 10.56
CA ILE A 45 -29.27 37.12 10.47
C ILE A 45 -28.87 37.25 8.99
N ASP A 46 -28.07 38.26 8.71
CA ASP A 46 -27.36 38.40 7.45
C ASP A 46 -25.90 37.99 7.61
N VAL A 47 -25.40 37.25 6.68
CA VAL A 47 -23.99 36.85 6.62
C VAL A 47 -23.34 37.48 5.40
N PHE A 48 -22.31 38.27 5.67
CA PHE A 48 -21.51 38.94 4.64
C PHE A 48 -20.14 38.27 4.56
N PHE A 49 -19.75 37.84 3.36
CA PHE A 49 -18.43 37.33 3.08
C PHE A 49 -17.60 38.38 2.33
N ASP A 50 -16.42 38.70 2.84
CA ASP A 50 -15.39 39.48 2.14
C ASP A 50 -14.27 38.51 1.71
N ILE A 51 -14.23 38.18 0.42
CA ILE A 51 -13.33 37.18 -0.12
C ILE A 51 -12.30 37.89 -1.00
N LYS A 52 -11.02 37.81 -0.55
CA LYS A 52 -9.86 38.28 -1.31
C LYS A 52 -9.08 37.04 -1.79
N GLU A 53 -9.25 36.73 -3.06
CA GLU A 53 -8.66 35.51 -3.65
C GLU A 53 -7.13 35.56 -3.70
N ASN A 54 -6.56 36.76 -3.94
CA ASN A 54 -5.16 36.95 -4.31
C ASN A 54 -4.80 36.17 -5.59
N ASP A 55 -3.53 36.02 -5.89
CA ASP A 55 -3.08 35.30 -7.06
C ASP A 55 -3.00 33.79 -6.83
N LYS A 56 -3.14 33.02 -7.91
CA LYS A 56 -2.93 31.56 -7.85
C LYS A 56 -1.51 31.24 -7.48
N THR A 57 -1.38 30.28 -6.58
CA THR A 57 -0.12 29.85 -6.00
C THR A 57 0.48 28.73 -6.84
N LEU A 58 1.77 28.82 -7.17
CA LEU A 58 2.52 27.81 -7.87
C LEU A 58 3.37 26.99 -6.89
N VAL A 59 3.46 25.69 -7.11
CA VAL A 59 4.39 24.81 -6.40
C VAL A 59 5.77 24.96 -7.01
N ARG A 60 6.70 25.56 -6.27
CA ARG A 60 8.07 25.77 -6.75
C ARG A 60 8.91 24.51 -6.65
N LYS A 61 8.90 23.87 -5.47
CA LYS A 61 9.71 22.68 -5.18
C LYS A 61 8.92 21.66 -4.36
N ILE A 62 9.25 20.39 -4.58
CA ILE A 62 8.83 19.32 -3.70
C ILE A 62 10.08 18.66 -3.14
N LEU A 63 10.22 18.75 -1.82
CA LEU A 63 11.29 18.14 -1.06
C LEU A 63 10.75 16.89 -0.35
N ILE A 64 11.59 15.89 -0.20
CA ILE A 64 11.29 14.70 0.59
C ILE A 64 12.42 14.57 1.60
N SER A 65 12.07 14.32 2.85
CA SER A 65 13.03 14.22 3.96
C SER A 65 12.63 13.11 4.92
N GLY A 66 13.63 12.50 5.58
CA GLY A 66 13.41 11.39 6.50
C GLY A 66 13.47 10.00 5.85
N ASN A 67 13.58 9.92 4.54
CA ASN A 67 13.69 8.66 3.79
C ASN A 67 15.15 8.18 3.73
N VAL A 68 15.62 7.55 4.79
CA VAL A 68 17.03 7.08 4.92
C VAL A 68 17.27 5.81 4.11
N LYS A 69 16.31 4.86 4.13
CA LYS A 69 16.36 3.57 3.44
C LYS A 69 15.68 3.62 2.07
N THR A 70 14.57 4.35 1.97
CA THR A 70 13.73 4.41 0.77
C THR A 70 14.25 5.44 -0.22
N ASN A 71 14.42 5.04 -1.47
CA ASN A 71 14.83 5.97 -2.53
C ASN A 71 13.75 7.04 -2.77
N ASP A 72 14.17 8.28 -2.99
CA ASP A 72 13.32 9.45 -3.24
C ASP A 72 12.28 9.18 -4.37
N ASN A 73 12.71 8.53 -5.43
CA ASN A 73 11.85 8.20 -6.58
C ASN A 73 10.65 7.29 -6.22
N VAL A 74 10.78 6.47 -5.17
CA VAL A 74 9.69 5.58 -4.73
C VAL A 74 8.52 6.37 -4.18
N ILE A 75 8.83 7.46 -3.47
CA ILE A 75 7.81 8.38 -2.94
C ILE A 75 7.33 9.30 -4.06
N ARG A 76 8.25 9.92 -4.78
CA ARG A 76 7.97 10.94 -5.80
C ARG A 76 7.02 10.44 -6.90
N ARG A 77 7.16 9.19 -7.32
CA ARG A 77 6.29 8.60 -8.35
C ARG A 77 4.82 8.39 -7.92
N GLU A 78 4.54 8.40 -6.63
CA GLU A 78 3.19 8.26 -6.10
C GLU A 78 2.52 9.63 -5.84
N LEU A 79 3.28 10.72 -5.89
CA LEU A 79 2.73 12.06 -5.71
C LEU A 79 1.83 12.44 -6.90
N LYS A 80 0.81 13.25 -6.61
CA LYS A 80 -0.15 13.79 -7.59
C LYS A 80 0.08 15.29 -7.88
N ILE A 81 0.96 15.91 -7.12
CA ILE A 81 1.35 17.31 -7.25
C ILE A 81 2.82 17.38 -7.65
N TYR A 82 3.16 18.28 -8.57
CA TYR A 82 4.50 18.39 -9.14
C TYR A 82 5.01 19.84 -9.11
N PRO A 83 6.34 20.05 -9.15
CA PRO A 83 6.90 21.38 -9.35
C PRO A 83 6.37 22.02 -10.64
N GLY A 84 5.93 23.29 -10.56
CA GLY A 84 5.30 23.99 -11.66
C GLY A 84 3.77 23.89 -11.71
N ASP A 85 3.17 22.97 -10.96
CA ASP A 85 1.71 22.88 -10.87
C ASP A 85 1.13 24.09 -10.11
N ILE A 86 -0.11 24.44 -10.45
CA ILE A 86 -0.94 25.25 -9.58
C ILE A 86 -1.21 24.44 -8.30
N PHE A 87 -1.06 25.07 -7.15
CA PHE A 87 -1.32 24.44 -5.86
C PHE A 87 -2.75 23.90 -5.79
N SER A 88 -2.94 22.74 -5.21
CA SER A 88 -4.25 22.16 -4.94
C SER A 88 -4.17 21.32 -3.66
N MET A 89 -5.02 21.66 -2.71
CA MET A 89 -5.10 20.94 -1.45
C MET A 89 -5.57 19.48 -1.68
N LYS A 90 -6.45 19.25 -2.65
CA LYS A 90 -6.89 17.91 -3.06
C LYS A 90 -5.69 17.09 -3.53
N LYS A 91 -4.90 17.60 -4.50
CA LYS A 91 -3.70 16.92 -5.00
C LYS A 91 -2.69 16.63 -3.89
N LEU A 92 -2.55 17.55 -2.91
CA LEU A 92 -1.66 17.36 -1.76
C LEU A 92 -2.16 16.24 -0.85
N ARG A 93 -3.45 16.21 -0.52
CA ARG A 93 -4.07 15.13 0.27
C ARG A 93 -3.97 13.78 -0.44
N ASP A 94 -4.22 13.75 -1.74
CA ASP A 94 -4.10 12.54 -2.54
C ASP A 94 -2.65 12.03 -2.54
N SER A 95 -1.68 12.94 -2.69
CA SER A 95 -0.26 12.61 -2.61
C SER A 95 0.14 12.03 -1.25
N TYR A 96 -0.36 12.62 -0.17
CA TYR A 96 -0.19 12.11 1.18
C TYR A 96 -0.78 10.70 1.34
N GLY A 97 -2.01 10.49 0.84
CA GLY A 97 -2.67 9.19 0.89
C GLY A 97 -1.92 8.11 0.10
N GLU A 98 -1.41 8.44 -1.10
CA GLU A 98 -0.63 7.49 -1.89
C GLU A 98 0.72 7.17 -1.24
N ALA A 99 1.40 8.15 -0.64
CA ALA A 99 2.64 7.92 0.09
C ALA A 99 2.42 6.99 1.31
N LEU A 100 1.33 7.17 2.06
CA LEU A 100 0.96 6.27 3.17
C LEU A 100 0.61 4.85 2.70
N ARG A 101 -0.05 4.71 1.53
CA ARG A 101 -0.40 3.40 0.95
C ARG A 101 0.80 2.55 0.56
N LEU A 102 1.99 3.15 0.38
CA LEU A 102 3.23 2.39 0.23
C LEU A 102 3.50 1.48 1.43
N ASN A 103 2.99 1.86 2.60
CA ASN A 103 3.15 1.12 3.85
C ASN A 103 4.61 0.96 4.30
N PHE A 104 5.49 1.88 3.87
CA PHE A 104 6.91 1.94 4.26
C PHE A 104 7.16 2.96 5.37
N PHE A 105 6.16 3.78 5.67
CA PHE A 105 6.25 4.88 6.61
C PHE A 105 5.26 4.70 7.76
N SER A 106 5.68 5.06 8.95
CA SER A 106 4.81 5.19 10.13
C SER A 106 4.06 6.51 10.12
N SER A 107 4.67 7.56 9.54
CA SER A 107 4.02 8.84 9.30
C SER A 107 4.55 9.51 8.04
N VAL A 108 3.71 10.32 7.44
CA VAL A 108 4.03 11.23 6.35
C VAL A 108 3.44 12.58 6.73
N ASP A 109 4.25 13.64 6.74
CA ASP A 109 3.82 14.98 7.13
C ASP A 109 4.15 15.96 6.01
N PRO A 110 3.18 16.33 5.16
CA PRO A 110 3.38 17.33 4.13
C PRO A 110 3.32 18.74 4.72
N GLN A 111 4.44 19.43 4.72
CA GLN A 111 4.58 20.80 5.19
C GLN A 111 4.66 21.78 4.02
N ILE A 112 3.84 22.81 4.05
CA ILE A 112 3.85 23.89 3.06
C ILE A 112 4.69 25.03 3.61
N LYS A 113 5.69 25.47 2.84
CA LYS A 113 6.55 26.61 3.19
C LYS A 113 6.41 27.71 2.17
N VAL A 114 6.01 28.88 2.62
CA VAL A 114 5.93 30.08 1.78
C VAL A 114 7.33 30.56 1.43
N VAL A 115 7.53 30.95 0.18
CA VAL A 115 8.83 31.45 -0.30
C VAL A 115 8.89 32.97 -0.05
N ASN A 116 9.77 33.40 0.84
CA ASN A 116 9.83 34.80 1.35
C ASN A 116 9.99 35.89 0.29
N ASN A 117 10.45 35.57 -0.92
CA ASN A 117 10.69 36.54 -2.00
C ASN A 117 9.67 36.42 -3.16
N SER A 118 8.66 35.57 -3.04
CA SER A 118 7.67 35.34 -4.10
C SER A 118 6.30 35.27 -3.49
N GLN A 119 5.45 36.23 -3.79
CA GLN A 119 4.11 36.33 -3.20
C GLN A 119 3.19 35.16 -3.57
N ASN A 120 3.52 34.38 -4.64
CA ASN A 120 2.63 33.38 -5.20
C ASN A 120 3.29 32.01 -5.38
N GLN A 121 4.30 31.67 -4.55
CA GLN A 121 4.99 30.38 -4.63
C GLN A 121 5.12 29.72 -3.28
N VAL A 122 4.98 28.40 -3.30
CA VAL A 122 5.17 27.56 -2.11
C VAL A 122 6.13 26.41 -2.43
N ASP A 123 6.89 26.03 -1.40
CA ASP A 123 7.63 24.77 -1.39
C ASP A 123 6.85 23.77 -0.53
N ILE A 124 6.79 22.52 -0.98
CA ILE A 124 6.15 21.45 -0.22
C ILE A 124 7.23 20.48 0.23
N ASN A 125 7.31 20.22 1.53
CA ASN A 125 8.21 19.23 2.10
C ASN A 125 7.41 18.05 2.66
N PHE A 126 7.57 16.86 2.08
CA PHE A 126 7.06 15.61 2.63
C PHE A 126 8.09 15.08 3.62
N ASN A 127 7.84 15.28 4.90
CA ASN A 127 8.66 14.72 5.97
C ASN A 127 8.11 13.33 6.32
N VAL A 128 8.90 12.28 6.09
CA VAL A 128 8.49 10.90 6.31
C VAL A 128 9.27 10.26 7.46
N VAL A 129 8.62 9.37 8.18
CA VAL A 129 9.26 8.52 9.20
C VAL A 129 9.13 7.09 8.74
N GLU A 130 10.28 6.47 8.43
CA GLU A 130 10.31 5.09 7.96
C GLU A 130 10.02 4.09 9.06
N LYS A 131 9.42 2.97 8.70
CA LYS A 131 9.25 1.80 9.56
C LYS A 131 9.93 0.58 8.98
N GLU A 132 10.09 -0.46 9.80
CA GLU A 132 10.62 -1.71 9.30
C GLU A 132 9.64 -2.36 8.31
N THR A 133 10.17 -2.77 7.15
CA THR A 133 9.40 -3.37 6.06
C THR A 133 9.73 -4.84 5.86
N GLY A 134 10.68 -5.37 6.62
CA GLY A 134 10.98 -6.79 6.69
C GLY A 134 10.13 -7.49 7.73
N SER A 135 9.66 -8.68 7.43
CA SER A 135 8.95 -9.56 8.34
C SER A 135 9.45 -10.98 8.23
N ALA A 136 9.48 -11.68 9.36
CA ALA A 136 9.69 -13.11 9.44
C ALA A 136 8.44 -13.76 10.03
N ASN A 137 7.99 -14.84 9.43
CA ASN A 137 6.85 -15.60 9.91
C ASN A 137 7.29 -17.05 10.15
N PHE A 138 6.75 -17.65 11.23
CA PHE A 138 6.92 -19.06 11.54
C PHE A 138 5.53 -19.65 11.76
N SER A 139 5.32 -20.84 11.21
CA SER A 139 4.07 -21.56 11.34
C SER A 139 4.35 -22.99 11.79
N MET A 140 3.44 -23.52 12.61
CA MET A 140 3.43 -24.93 13.00
C MET A 140 1.98 -25.39 13.06
N GLY A 141 1.73 -26.58 12.54
CA GLY A 141 0.41 -27.16 12.50
C GLY A 141 0.45 -28.67 12.48
N TYR A 142 -0.70 -29.31 12.65
CA TYR A 142 -0.87 -30.76 12.53
C TYR A 142 -1.95 -31.05 11.49
N SER A 143 -1.67 -31.99 10.63
CA SER A 143 -2.61 -32.49 9.60
C SER A 143 -2.64 -34.00 9.66
N GLU A 144 -3.82 -34.63 9.53
CA GLU A 144 -3.94 -36.07 9.45
C GLU A 144 -3.18 -36.66 8.25
N ALA A 145 -3.06 -35.90 7.17
CA ALA A 145 -2.41 -36.34 5.93
C ALA A 145 -0.87 -36.30 6.04
N TYR A 146 -0.32 -35.24 6.67
CA TYR A 146 1.12 -34.95 6.66
C TYR A 146 1.75 -34.90 8.04
N GLY A 147 0.99 -35.22 9.11
CA GLY A 147 1.47 -35.16 10.47
C GLY A 147 1.76 -33.75 10.96
N LEU A 148 2.85 -33.62 11.71
CA LEU A 148 3.33 -32.31 12.17
C LEU A 148 3.96 -31.56 11.00
N THR A 149 3.46 -30.36 10.73
CA THR A 149 3.99 -29.47 9.70
C THR A 149 4.59 -28.23 10.36
N GLY A 150 5.72 -27.78 9.86
CA GLY A 150 6.36 -26.55 10.31
C GLY A 150 6.96 -25.80 9.14
N GLY A 151 6.94 -24.50 9.22
CA GLY A 151 7.49 -23.68 8.17
C GLY A 151 7.86 -22.30 8.66
N GLY A 152 8.55 -21.57 7.78
CA GLY A 152 8.89 -20.19 8.01
C GLY A 152 9.18 -19.46 6.72
N GLY A 153 9.15 -18.16 6.81
CA GLY A 153 9.41 -17.31 5.65
C GLY A 153 9.90 -15.94 6.04
N PHE A 154 10.46 -15.28 5.04
CA PHE A 154 10.90 -13.90 5.10
C PHE A 154 10.22 -13.11 3.98
N SER A 155 9.75 -11.92 4.31
CA SER A 155 9.17 -11.01 3.33
C SER A 155 9.70 -9.59 3.54
N PHE A 156 10.08 -8.94 2.45
CA PHE A 156 10.60 -7.58 2.41
C PHE A 156 9.76 -6.75 1.44
N ALA A 157 8.99 -5.78 1.95
CA ALA A 157 8.10 -4.96 1.12
C ALA A 157 8.81 -3.79 0.43
N ASN A 158 10.00 -3.41 0.92
CA ASN A 158 10.82 -2.32 0.34
C ASN A 158 12.26 -2.81 0.15
N PHE A 159 12.42 -3.92 -0.56
CA PHE A 159 13.73 -4.51 -0.79
C PHE A 159 14.65 -3.51 -1.50
N ARG A 160 15.85 -3.30 -0.95
CA ARG A 160 16.86 -2.34 -1.44
C ARG A 160 16.37 -0.89 -1.50
N GLY A 161 15.30 -0.53 -0.76
CA GLY A 161 14.74 0.83 -0.78
C GLY A 161 14.06 1.23 -2.09
N ARG A 162 13.76 0.27 -2.98
CA ARG A 162 13.17 0.54 -4.30
C ARG A 162 11.66 0.27 -4.38
N GLY A 163 11.04 -0.08 -3.24
CA GLY A 163 9.66 -0.50 -3.20
C GLY A 163 9.41 -1.89 -3.79
N GLN A 164 10.48 -2.67 -3.99
CA GLN A 164 10.42 -4.04 -4.49
C GLN A 164 9.90 -4.96 -3.39
N LEU A 165 9.12 -5.98 -3.77
CA LEU A 165 8.70 -7.04 -2.87
C LEU A 165 9.56 -8.28 -3.12
N LEU A 166 10.07 -8.84 -2.03
CA LEU A 166 10.79 -10.12 -2.04
C LEU A 166 10.18 -11.00 -0.95
N SER A 167 9.78 -12.23 -1.29
CA SER A 167 9.33 -13.23 -0.32
C SER A 167 10.00 -14.56 -0.59
N ILE A 168 10.35 -15.23 0.50
CA ILE A 168 10.89 -16.60 0.50
C ILE A 168 10.14 -17.35 1.59
N GLU A 169 9.58 -18.50 1.26
CA GLU A 169 8.87 -19.36 2.21
C GLU A 169 9.33 -20.80 2.06
N TYR A 170 9.41 -21.51 3.19
CA TYR A 170 9.70 -22.93 3.27
C TYR A 170 8.76 -23.58 4.28
N THR A 171 8.17 -24.70 3.91
CA THR A 171 7.31 -25.49 4.78
C THR A 171 7.64 -26.96 4.61
N ARG A 172 7.73 -27.67 5.74
CA ARG A 172 7.94 -29.12 5.74
C ARG A 172 6.98 -29.80 6.72
N GLY A 173 6.44 -30.92 6.30
CA GLY A 173 5.66 -31.83 7.15
C GLY A 173 6.36 -33.18 7.27
N ILE A 174 6.39 -33.71 8.47
CA ILE A 174 6.98 -35.04 8.74
C ILE A 174 5.88 -35.90 9.36
N ASN A 175 5.42 -36.86 8.63
CA ASN A 175 4.51 -37.85 9.17
C ASN A 175 5.33 -38.96 9.81
N GLN A 176 5.55 -38.88 11.12
CA GLN A 176 6.12 -39.96 11.89
C GLN A 176 5.07 -41.04 12.18
N GLN A 177 4.72 -41.81 11.17
CA GLN A 177 4.20 -43.14 11.44
C GLN A 177 5.37 -44.08 11.78
N GLN A 178 6.03 -43.83 12.90
CA GLN A 178 6.73 -44.90 13.59
C GLN A 178 5.65 -45.83 14.14
N GLN A 179 5.33 -46.86 13.41
CA GLN A 179 4.74 -48.03 13.99
C GLN A 179 5.68 -48.56 15.07
N ASN A 180 5.33 -48.34 16.33
CA ASN A 180 5.78 -49.19 17.41
C ASN A 180 5.17 -50.58 17.13
N SER A 181 5.76 -51.32 16.19
CA SER A 181 5.53 -52.74 16.04
C SER A 181 6.28 -53.47 17.16
N PHE A 182 5.68 -53.41 18.35
CA PHE A 182 5.94 -54.44 19.34
C PHE A 182 5.06 -55.63 18.97
N SER A 183 5.48 -56.45 18.02
CA SER A 183 4.93 -57.78 17.83
C SER A 183 5.92 -58.66 17.13
N THR A 184 6.38 -59.65 17.91
CA THR A 184 6.65 -61.08 17.50
C THR A 184 6.88 -61.30 16.01
N GLY A 185 8.11 -61.56 15.66
CA GLY A 185 8.68 -62.33 14.59
C GLY A 185 7.77 -62.79 13.46
N PHE A 186 7.66 -62.00 12.45
CA PHE A 186 7.54 -62.44 11.04
C PHE A 186 7.92 -61.25 10.16
N GLN A 187 8.86 -61.52 9.27
CA GLN A 187 9.33 -60.57 8.27
C GLN A 187 8.17 -60.01 7.48
N ASN A 188 8.07 -58.69 7.37
CA ASN A 188 7.54 -58.12 6.19
C ASN A 188 8.09 -56.70 5.95
N SER A 189 8.70 -56.61 4.80
CA SER A 189 9.03 -55.44 3.99
C SER A 189 8.71 -54.08 4.62
N THR A 190 9.76 -53.39 4.99
CA THR A 190 9.80 -51.96 5.21
C THR A 190 9.25 -51.19 4.00
N SER A 191 7.96 -50.98 3.94
CA SER A 191 7.42 -49.95 3.10
C SER A 191 7.67 -48.62 3.84
N ASN A 192 8.77 -47.98 3.54
CA ASN A 192 8.98 -46.56 3.85
C ASN A 192 7.91 -45.75 3.10
N SER A 193 6.74 -45.65 3.65
CA SER A 193 5.77 -44.65 3.20
C SER A 193 6.01 -43.37 3.96
N SER A 194 6.98 -42.61 3.55
CA SER A 194 7.14 -41.23 4.02
C SER A 194 6.04 -40.39 3.39
N ASN A 195 5.00 -40.08 4.16
CA ASN A 195 4.05 -39.03 3.76
C ASN A 195 4.68 -37.67 4.05
N ASP A 196 5.83 -37.43 3.47
CA ASP A 196 6.55 -36.18 3.64
C ASP A 196 5.88 -35.11 2.77
N TYR A 197 5.71 -33.95 3.33
CA TYR A 197 5.31 -32.74 2.62
C TYR A 197 6.48 -31.76 2.66
N GLU A 198 6.88 -31.29 1.50
CA GLU A 198 7.88 -30.25 1.38
C GLU A 198 7.40 -29.20 0.37
N SER A 199 7.50 -27.93 0.72
CA SER A 199 7.26 -26.84 -0.22
C SER A 199 8.20 -25.68 0.03
N TYR A 200 8.65 -25.08 -1.03
CA TYR A 200 9.36 -23.82 -0.99
C TYR A 200 8.89 -22.90 -2.09
N SER A 201 8.84 -21.62 -1.78
CA SER A 201 8.44 -20.61 -2.72
C SER A 201 9.38 -19.41 -2.67
N PHE A 202 9.54 -18.80 -3.82
CA PHE A 202 10.26 -17.56 -4.01
C PHE A 202 9.39 -16.64 -4.85
N SER A 203 9.24 -15.38 -4.43
CA SER A 203 8.59 -14.38 -5.25
C SER A 203 9.33 -13.04 -5.21
N PHE A 204 9.44 -12.44 -6.37
CA PHE A 204 10.00 -11.09 -6.52
C PHE A 204 9.07 -10.26 -7.39
N ARG A 205 8.79 -9.03 -6.96
CA ARG A 205 7.97 -8.09 -7.72
C ARG A 205 8.64 -6.71 -7.73
N GLU A 206 8.82 -6.18 -8.92
CA GLU A 206 9.14 -4.78 -9.18
C GLU A 206 7.85 -4.03 -9.50
N PRO A 207 7.35 -3.14 -8.60
CA PRO A 207 6.09 -2.45 -8.82
C PRO A 207 6.17 -1.33 -9.84
N SER A 208 7.37 -0.89 -10.22
CA SER A 208 7.59 0.25 -11.12
C SER A 208 8.91 0.09 -11.87
N VAL A 209 8.87 -0.61 -12.99
CA VAL A 209 10.03 -0.83 -13.84
C VAL A 209 10.50 0.50 -14.42
N ASN A 210 11.75 0.88 -14.16
CA ASN A 210 12.35 2.16 -14.62
C ASN A 210 11.50 3.40 -14.27
N ASN A 211 10.89 3.43 -13.09
CA ASN A 211 9.98 4.50 -12.64
C ASN A 211 8.75 4.72 -13.55
N THR A 212 8.39 3.71 -14.35
CA THR A 212 7.16 3.72 -15.14
C THR A 212 6.00 3.10 -14.34
N PRO A 213 4.75 3.30 -14.74
CA PRO A 213 3.60 2.67 -14.09
C PRO A 213 3.50 1.15 -14.36
N ASN A 214 4.50 0.56 -14.98
CA ASN A 214 4.54 -0.87 -15.30
C ASN A 214 5.16 -1.67 -14.15
N SER A 215 4.56 -2.79 -13.82
CA SER A 215 5.07 -3.73 -12.82
C SER A 215 5.48 -5.05 -13.46
N LEU A 216 6.49 -5.69 -12.90
CA LEU A 216 6.98 -7.01 -13.27
C LEU A 216 7.08 -7.88 -12.03
N GLY A 217 6.62 -9.11 -12.10
CA GLY A 217 6.77 -10.08 -11.02
C GLY A 217 7.18 -11.44 -11.56
N VAL A 218 8.02 -12.11 -10.80
CA VAL A 218 8.44 -13.50 -11.04
C VAL A 218 8.20 -14.27 -9.76
N SER A 219 7.60 -15.44 -9.87
CA SER A 219 7.49 -16.35 -8.74
C SER A 219 7.82 -17.78 -9.17
N PHE A 220 8.41 -18.50 -8.25
CA PHE A 220 8.69 -19.92 -8.34
C PHE A 220 8.15 -20.60 -7.10
N SER A 221 7.49 -21.73 -7.26
CA SER A 221 7.08 -22.57 -6.15
C SER A 221 7.26 -24.04 -6.51
N HIS A 222 7.80 -24.77 -5.55
CA HIS A 222 7.92 -26.21 -5.58
C HIS A 222 7.11 -26.79 -4.43
N SER A 223 6.39 -27.87 -4.69
CA SER A 223 5.68 -28.59 -3.65
C SER A 223 5.69 -30.08 -3.95
N GLU A 224 6.21 -30.84 -3.01
CA GLU A 224 6.21 -32.28 -3.01
C GLU A 224 5.26 -32.79 -1.93
N LYS A 225 4.35 -33.65 -2.34
CA LYS A 225 3.39 -34.33 -1.45
C LYS A 225 3.60 -35.81 -1.57
N GLY A 226 4.22 -36.39 -0.54
CA GLY A 226 4.44 -37.82 -0.47
C GLY A 226 3.14 -38.59 -0.33
N ARG A 227 3.18 -39.80 -0.78
CA ARG A 227 2.12 -40.82 -0.95
C ARG A 227 0.84 -40.60 -0.16
N GLN A 228 -0.19 -40.22 -0.86
CA GLN A 228 -1.55 -40.44 -0.38
C GLN A 228 -1.96 -41.89 -0.60
N THR A 229 -2.40 -42.56 0.47
CA THR A 229 -2.93 -43.92 0.37
C THR A 229 -4.42 -43.86 0.01
N SER A 230 -4.73 -43.87 -1.25
CA SER A 230 -6.03 -44.35 -1.71
C SER A 230 -5.95 -45.87 -1.82
N ASN A 231 -7.04 -46.59 -1.60
CA ASN A 231 -7.09 -48.06 -1.48
C ASN A 231 -6.45 -48.84 -2.61
N TYR A 232 -6.03 -48.23 -3.72
CA TYR A 232 -5.53 -48.91 -4.92
C TYR A 232 -4.27 -48.32 -5.58
N LEU A 233 -3.87 -47.05 -5.28
CA LEU A 233 -2.73 -46.43 -5.94
C LEU A 233 -1.92 -45.55 -4.97
N LYS A 234 -0.63 -45.78 -4.92
CA LYS A 234 0.35 -44.97 -4.20
C LYS A 234 1.07 -44.09 -5.24
N TYR A 235 0.92 -42.80 -5.16
CA TYR A 235 1.62 -41.85 -6.05
C TYR A 235 2.11 -40.62 -5.25
N ASP A 236 3.25 -40.12 -5.62
CA ASP A 236 3.79 -38.87 -5.14
C ASP A 236 3.37 -37.77 -6.09
N ILE A 237 3.00 -36.63 -5.55
CA ILE A 237 2.65 -35.45 -6.34
C ILE A 237 3.76 -34.44 -6.20
N ILE A 238 4.45 -34.20 -7.29
CA ILE A 238 5.43 -33.11 -7.40
C ILE A 238 4.81 -32.02 -8.27
N SER A 239 4.82 -30.83 -7.79
CA SER A 239 4.28 -29.68 -8.52
C SER A 239 5.29 -28.54 -8.52
N ASP A 240 5.80 -28.24 -9.69
CA ASP A 240 6.62 -27.06 -9.94
C ASP A 240 5.78 -26.02 -10.65
N ARG A 241 5.88 -24.78 -10.19
CA ARG A 241 5.18 -23.67 -10.83
C ARG A 241 6.12 -22.49 -10.98
N ILE A 242 6.23 -22.01 -12.19
CA ILE A 242 6.89 -20.74 -12.52
C ILE A 242 5.81 -19.79 -13.01
N SER A 243 5.79 -18.57 -12.47
CA SER A 243 4.83 -17.57 -12.92
C SER A 243 5.55 -16.27 -13.24
N LEU A 244 5.17 -15.68 -14.36
CA LEU A 244 5.57 -14.36 -14.78
C LEU A 244 4.35 -13.45 -14.81
N SER A 245 4.40 -12.34 -14.12
CA SER A 245 3.32 -11.36 -14.07
C SER A 245 3.78 -10.01 -14.59
N VAL A 246 2.99 -9.41 -15.46
CA VAL A 246 3.18 -8.05 -15.96
C VAL A 246 1.92 -7.27 -15.66
N GLY A 247 2.08 -6.06 -15.16
CA GLY A 247 0.93 -5.21 -14.83
C GLY A 247 1.21 -3.75 -15.12
N ARG A 248 0.13 -2.97 -15.22
CA ARG A 248 0.21 -1.52 -15.39
C ARG A 248 -0.83 -0.81 -14.53
N LYS A 249 -0.41 0.28 -13.90
CA LYS A 249 -1.29 1.23 -13.23
C LYS A 249 -1.82 2.24 -14.24
N PHE A 250 -3.13 2.48 -14.24
CA PHE A 250 -3.80 3.51 -15.03
C PHE A 250 -4.50 4.48 -14.10
N ASN A 251 -4.34 5.76 -14.33
CA ASN A 251 -5.14 6.80 -13.70
C ASN A 251 -6.32 7.10 -14.63
N LEU A 252 -7.50 6.59 -14.33
CA LEU A 252 -8.73 6.89 -15.02
C LEU A 252 -9.57 7.84 -14.14
N TYR A 253 -9.59 9.11 -14.50
CA TYR A 253 -10.23 10.16 -13.70
C TYR A 253 -9.69 10.16 -12.26
N ASP A 254 -10.54 9.96 -11.27
CA ASP A 254 -10.16 9.88 -9.85
C ASP A 254 -9.88 8.43 -9.38
N TYR A 255 -9.92 7.43 -10.28
CA TYR A 255 -9.75 6.02 -9.95
C TYR A 255 -8.39 5.48 -10.39
N LEU A 256 -7.72 4.78 -9.47
CA LEU A 256 -6.52 4.01 -9.77
C LEU A 256 -6.93 2.60 -10.20
N VAL A 257 -6.83 2.31 -11.49
CA VAL A 257 -7.11 1.00 -12.07
C VAL A 257 -5.79 0.26 -12.31
N ARG A 258 -5.73 -1.00 -11.92
CA ARG A 258 -4.60 -1.89 -12.21
C ARG A 258 -5.06 -2.99 -13.14
N ALA A 259 -4.41 -3.14 -14.28
CA ALA A 259 -4.57 -4.28 -15.16
C ALA A 259 -3.28 -5.11 -15.13
N GLY A 260 -3.41 -6.42 -15.15
CA GLY A 260 -2.25 -7.31 -15.13
C GLY A 260 -2.56 -8.64 -15.82
N TRP A 261 -1.49 -9.28 -16.31
CA TRP A 261 -1.50 -10.60 -16.93
C TRP A 261 -0.52 -11.47 -16.17
N THR A 262 -0.92 -12.71 -15.92
CA THR A 262 -0.04 -13.70 -15.30
C THR A 262 -0.06 -14.94 -16.18
N ILE A 263 1.12 -15.41 -16.55
CA ILE A 263 1.33 -16.68 -17.23
C ILE A 263 2.01 -17.59 -16.21
N SER A 264 1.43 -18.77 -15.99
CA SER A 264 1.99 -19.80 -15.10
C SER A 264 2.11 -21.11 -15.87
N TYR A 265 3.21 -21.78 -15.64
CA TYR A 265 3.51 -23.14 -16.13
C TYR A 265 3.76 -24.05 -14.95
#